data_46ddec10f3592ffafee54358e18aa085
#
_entry.id   46ddec10f3592ffafee54358e18aa085
#
_cell.length_a   1.000
_cell.length_b   1.000
_cell.length_c   1.000
_cell.angle_alpha   90.00
_cell.angle_beta   90.00
_cell.angle_gamma   90.00
#
_symmetry.space_group_name_H-M   'P 1'
#
loop_
_entity.id
_entity.type
_entity.pdbx_description
1 polymer ?
#
loop_
_entity_poly.entity_id
_entity_poly.type
_entity_poly.pdbx_seq_one_letter_code
_entity_poly.pdbx_strand_id
1 'polypeptide(L)'
;MSRDFADYNPGDKYWDVFAFDVYDRGFDKSWYDYILPIVGNKPMAIGECDRLPTAKMLNAQPRWCFYMSWAELTFEKNSDADIRALFSSPRMVHQRDLPDFRKR
;
A
#
# COMPACT_ATOMS: atom_id res chain seq x y z
N MET A 1 18.47 -0.53 2.49
CA MET A 1 17.32 -0.24 3.37
C MET A 1 17.45 -1.12 4.60
N SER A 2 17.49 -0.53 5.76
CA SER A 2 17.63 -1.30 7.00
C SER A 2 16.28 -1.93 7.39
N ARG A 3 16.33 -3.03 8.13
CA ARG A 3 15.14 -3.71 8.66
C ARG A 3 14.85 -3.29 10.11
N ASP A 4 14.96 -2.01 10.38
CA ASP A 4 14.94 -1.47 11.74
C ASP A 4 13.53 -1.05 12.21
N PHE A 5 12.48 -1.48 11.52
CA PHE A 5 11.11 -1.09 11.87
C PHE A 5 10.72 -1.45 13.30
N ALA A 6 11.21 -2.59 13.77
CA ALA A 6 10.96 -3.01 15.15
C ALA A 6 11.64 -2.07 16.16
N ASP A 7 12.85 -1.62 15.85
CA ASP A 7 13.62 -0.73 16.70
C ASP A 7 13.04 0.69 16.78
N TYR A 8 12.40 1.13 15.69
CA TYR A 8 11.76 2.45 15.63
C TYR A 8 10.29 2.42 16.05
N ASN A 9 9.73 1.27 16.38
CA ASN A 9 8.36 1.15 16.84
C ASN A 9 8.21 1.80 18.24
N PRO A 10 7.44 2.88 18.39
CA PRO A 10 7.27 3.54 19.69
C PRO A 10 6.39 2.76 20.65
N GLY A 11 5.77 1.69 20.19
CA GLY A 11 4.79 0.89 20.91
C GLY A 11 3.41 0.93 20.26
N ASP A 12 2.71 -0.18 20.28
CA ASP A 12 1.47 -0.39 19.54
C ASP A 12 0.34 0.58 19.92
N LYS A 13 0.38 1.11 21.14
CA LYS A 13 -0.63 2.06 21.61
C LYS A 13 -0.51 3.46 20.99
N TYR A 14 0.59 3.74 20.29
CA TYR A 14 0.87 5.07 19.76
C TYR A 14 0.53 5.25 18.28
N TRP A 15 0.06 4.20 17.60
CA TRP A 15 -0.30 4.28 16.18
C TRP A 15 -1.45 3.34 15.86
N ASP A 16 -2.22 3.68 14.82
CA ASP A 16 -3.43 2.97 14.40
C ASP A 16 -3.29 2.27 13.05
N VAL A 17 -2.47 2.81 12.16
CA VAL A 17 -2.24 2.29 10.81
C VAL A 17 -0.75 2.23 10.56
N PHE A 18 -0.28 1.09 10.04
CA PHE A 18 1.08 0.95 9.55
C PHE A 18 1.14 1.35 8.08
N ALA A 19 1.96 2.36 7.76
CA ALA A 19 2.18 2.78 6.38
C ALA A 19 3.64 2.56 5.98
N PHE A 20 3.85 1.89 4.85
CA PHE A 20 5.16 1.52 4.34
C PHE A 20 5.44 2.24 3.02
N ASP A 21 6.58 2.90 2.93
CA ASP A 21 7.02 3.58 1.72
C ASP A 21 7.84 2.62 0.86
N VAL A 22 7.43 2.44 -0.38
CA VAL A 22 8.01 1.46 -1.31
C VAL A 22 8.59 2.15 -2.53
N TYR A 23 9.91 2.11 -2.64
CA TYR A 23 10.65 2.67 -3.77
C TYR A 23 11.64 1.64 -4.32
N ASP A 24 12.10 1.85 -5.54
CA ASP A 24 13.21 1.15 -6.23
C ASP A 24 13.06 -0.35 -6.40
N ARG A 25 12.92 -1.11 -5.32
CA ARG A 25 12.87 -2.58 -5.34
C ARG A 25 11.46 -3.14 -5.55
N GLY A 26 10.45 -2.26 -5.53
CA GLY A 26 9.07 -2.68 -5.65
C GLY A 26 8.56 -3.46 -4.41
N PHE A 27 7.54 -4.27 -4.64
CA PHE A 27 6.78 -4.93 -3.58
C PHE A 27 7.30 -6.35 -3.33
N ASP A 28 8.47 -6.47 -2.72
CA ASP A 28 9.05 -7.75 -2.35
C ASP A 28 8.25 -8.41 -1.23
N LYS A 29 7.83 -9.65 -1.45
CA LYS A 29 7.08 -10.42 -0.45
C LYS A 29 7.87 -10.63 0.85
N SER A 30 9.20 -10.67 0.79
CA SER A 30 10.02 -10.79 2.01
C SER A 30 9.84 -9.60 2.95
N TRP A 31 9.64 -8.40 2.42
CA TRP A 31 9.30 -7.22 3.21
C TRP A 31 7.92 -7.33 3.83
N TYR A 32 6.94 -7.75 3.03
CA TYR A 32 5.59 -7.97 3.50
C TYR A 32 5.57 -8.96 4.67
N ASP A 33 6.21 -10.11 4.51
CA ASP A 33 6.27 -11.14 5.54
C ASP A 33 7.01 -10.65 6.80
N TYR A 34 8.03 -9.82 6.64
CA TYR A 34 8.77 -9.22 7.75
C TYR A 34 7.94 -8.24 8.58
N ILE A 35 7.13 -7.42 7.94
CA ILE A 35 6.33 -6.40 8.64
C ILE A 35 5.04 -6.93 9.24
N LEU A 36 4.51 -8.05 8.79
CA LEU A 36 3.26 -8.62 9.31
C LEU A 36 3.24 -8.79 10.83
N PRO A 37 4.26 -9.37 11.48
CA PRO A 37 4.28 -9.49 12.94
C PRO A 37 4.30 -8.14 13.67
N ILE A 38 4.91 -7.13 13.08
CA ILE A 38 4.97 -5.77 13.63
C ILE A 38 3.59 -5.11 13.56
N VAL A 39 2.89 -5.28 12.46
CA VAL A 39 1.56 -4.74 12.23
C VAL A 39 0.51 -5.39 13.12
N GLY A 40 0.64 -6.68 13.36
CA GLY A 40 -0.38 -7.43 14.11
C GLY A 40 -1.72 -7.40 13.39
N ASN A 41 -2.77 -7.03 14.12
CA ASN A 41 -4.14 -6.96 13.58
C ASN A 41 -4.53 -5.57 13.04
N LYS A 42 -3.61 -4.60 13.06
CA LYS A 42 -3.91 -3.25 12.61
C LYS A 42 -3.93 -3.16 11.09
N PRO A 43 -4.65 -2.17 10.51
CA PRO A 43 -4.59 -1.92 9.07
C PRO A 43 -3.19 -1.56 8.62
N MET A 44 -2.84 -1.99 7.41
CA MET A 44 -1.57 -1.63 6.78
C MET A 44 -1.80 -1.05 5.40
N ALA A 45 -0.95 -0.11 5.05
CA ALA A 45 -1.05 0.64 3.81
C ALA A 45 0.32 0.82 3.15
N ILE A 46 0.29 1.07 1.85
CA ILE A 46 1.43 1.59 1.12
C ILE A 46 1.34 3.11 1.22
N GLY A 47 2.18 3.70 2.07
CA GLY A 47 2.13 5.14 2.36
C GLY A 47 2.68 6.01 1.23
N GLU A 48 3.68 5.50 0.52
CA GLU A 48 4.26 6.11 -0.68
C GLU A 48 4.76 5.05 -1.63
N CYS A 49 4.61 5.28 -2.93
CA CYS A 49 5.26 4.47 -3.95
C CYS A 49 5.45 5.26 -5.24
N ASP A 50 6.47 4.87 -6.02
CA ASP A 50 6.70 5.35 -7.38
C ASP A 50 6.09 4.40 -8.41
N ARG A 51 6.37 3.12 -8.29
CA ARG A 51 5.74 2.08 -9.11
C ARG A 51 4.48 1.59 -8.44
N LEU A 52 3.41 1.52 -9.22
CA LEU A 52 2.12 1.06 -8.72
C LEU A 52 2.15 -0.44 -8.42
N PRO A 53 1.42 -0.88 -7.39
CA PRO A 53 1.21 -2.31 -7.18
C PRO A 53 0.44 -2.93 -8.34
N THR A 54 0.67 -4.21 -8.58
CA THR A 54 -0.12 -4.98 -9.55
C THR A 54 -1.22 -5.77 -8.85
N ALA A 55 -2.27 -6.14 -9.58
CA ALA A 55 -3.30 -7.01 -9.04
C ALA A 55 -2.73 -8.34 -8.55
N LYS A 56 -1.76 -8.90 -9.28
CA LYS A 56 -1.05 -10.13 -8.88
C LYS A 56 -0.34 -9.97 -7.53
N MET A 57 0.39 -8.86 -7.36
CA MET A 57 1.08 -8.56 -6.10
C MET A 57 0.07 -8.38 -4.95
N LEU A 58 -1.00 -7.63 -5.17
CA LEU A 58 -2.02 -7.39 -4.15
C LEU A 58 -2.73 -8.68 -3.75
N ASN A 59 -2.93 -9.62 -4.67
CA ASN A 59 -3.47 -10.94 -4.34
C ASN A 59 -2.51 -11.78 -3.51
N ALA A 60 -1.20 -11.66 -3.75
CA ALA A 60 -0.17 -12.33 -2.97
C ALA A 60 0.08 -11.66 -1.61
N GLN A 61 -0.25 -10.39 -1.48
CA GLN A 61 -0.08 -9.57 -0.28
C GLN A 61 -1.42 -8.92 0.11
N PRO A 62 -2.40 -9.69 0.58
CA PRO A 62 -3.79 -9.26 0.62
C PRO A 62 -4.14 -8.25 1.71
N ARG A 63 -3.25 -8.00 2.67
CA ARG A 63 -3.54 -7.12 3.80
C ARG A 63 -3.37 -5.63 3.52
N TRP A 64 -2.82 -5.26 2.38
CA TRP A 64 -2.74 -3.85 1.98
C TRP A 64 -4.16 -3.27 1.81
N CYS A 65 -4.50 -2.25 2.61
CA CYS A 65 -5.82 -1.60 2.60
C CYS A 65 -5.94 -0.51 1.55
N PHE A 66 -4.89 0.29 1.38
CA PHE A 66 -4.83 1.35 0.38
C PHE A 66 -3.39 1.63 0.01
N TYR A 67 -3.20 2.40 -1.06
CA TYR A 67 -1.89 2.91 -1.46
C TYR A 67 -1.99 4.38 -1.84
N MET A 68 -0.87 5.08 -1.71
CA MET A 68 -0.68 6.45 -2.18
C MET A 68 0.56 6.48 -3.05
N SER A 69 0.43 7.02 -4.25
CA SER A 69 1.56 7.21 -5.16
C SER A 69 1.90 8.69 -5.28
N TRP A 70 3.17 8.96 -5.54
CA TRP A 70 3.58 10.31 -5.93
C TRP A 70 3.05 10.65 -7.30
N ALA A 71 2.35 11.78 -7.42
CA ALA A 71 1.64 12.16 -8.64
C ALA A 71 2.55 12.19 -9.88
N GLU A 72 3.69 12.85 -9.77
CA GLU A 72 4.64 12.94 -10.88
C GLU A 72 5.21 11.57 -11.23
N LEU A 73 5.63 10.80 -10.22
CA LEU A 73 6.25 9.50 -10.42
C LEU A 73 5.28 8.45 -10.97
N THR A 74 3.99 8.60 -10.69
CA THR A 74 2.97 7.70 -11.23
C THR A 74 3.04 7.63 -12.76
N PHE A 75 3.16 8.77 -13.40
CA PHE A 75 3.22 8.84 -14.87
C PHE A 75 4.63 8.61 -15.43
N GLU A 76 5.66 8.92 -14.69
CA GLU A 76 7.05 8.72 -15.11
C GLU A 76 7.50 7.26 -15.01
N LYS A 77 7.04 6.53 -13.99
CA LYS A 77 7.51 5.20 -13.64
C LYS A 77 6.59 4.06 -14.03
N ASN A 78 5.39 4.37 -14.49
CA ASN A 78 4.38 3.37 -14.85
C ASN A 78 3.86 3.61 -16.26
N SER A 79 3.66 2.53 -17.02
CA SER A 79 3.01 2.64 -18.33
C SER A 79 1.52 2.91 -18.18
N ASP A 80 0.91 3.49 -19.21
CA ASP A 80 -0.55 3.68 -19.25
C ASP A 80 -1.29 2.33 -19.12
N ALA A 81 -0.73 1.27 -19.69
CA ALA A 81 -1.29 -0.07 -19.59
C ALA A 81 -1.32 -0.57 -18.15
N ASP A 82 -0.24 -0.37 -17.40
CA ASP A 82 -0.15 -0.78 -16.00
C ASP A 82 -1.09 0.03 -15.11
N ILE A 83 -1.18 1.34 -15.34
CA ILE A 83 -2.11 2.22 -14.62
C ILE A 83 -3.55 1.75 -14.86
N ARG A 84 -3.93 1.52 -16.11
CA ARG A 84 -5.27 1.06 -16.46
C ARG A 84 -5.58 -0.32 -15.91
N ALA A 85 -4.62 -1.24 -15.95
CA ALA A 85 -4.78 -2.58 -15.41
C ALA A 85 -5.08 -2.55 -13.91
N LEU A 86 -4.36 -1.73 -13.14
CA LEU A 86 -4.59 -1.58 -11.72
C LEU A 86 -5.97 -0.96 -11.44
N PHE A 87 -6.29 0.17 -12.08
CA PHE A 87 -7.56 0.87 -11.85
C PHE A 87 -8.79 0.09 -12.33
N SER A 88 -8.61 -0.86 -13.24
CA SER A 88 -9.68 -1.76 -13.71
C SER A 88 -9.81 -3.04 -12.87
N SER A 89 -8.88 -3.28 -11.96
CA SER A 89 -8.91 -4.48 -11.12
C SER A 89 -10.17 -4.51 -10.25
N PRO A 90 -10.85 -5.66 -10.13
CA PRO A 90 -12.00 -5.81 -9.23
C PRO A 90 -11.67 -5.54 -7.77
N ARG A 91 -10.41 -5.60 -7.41
CA ARG A 91 -9.94 -5.31 -6.06
C ARG A 91 -9.92 -3.82 -5.73
N MET A 92 -9.93 -2.95 -6.74
CA MET A 92 -9.90 -1.51 -6.54
C MET A 92 -11.26 -0.97 -6.11
N VAL A 93 -11.25 -0.17 -5.05
CA VAL A 93 -12.40 0.64 -4.61
C VAL A 93 -12.07 2.09 -4.92
N HIS A 94 -12.86 2.71 -5.76
CA HIS A 94 -12.71 4.11 -6.15
C HIS A 94 -13.57 5.02 -5.28
N GLN A 95 -13.25 6.29 -5.25
CA GLN A 95 -14.02 7.28 -4.49
C GLN A 95 -15.52 7.24 -4.83
N ARG A 96 -15.86 7.03 -6.12
CA ARG A 96 -17.26 6.92 -6.59
C ARG A 96 -17.99 5.72 -6.00
N ASP A 97 -17.27 4.69 -5.54
CA ASP A 97 -17.84 3.44 -5.00
C ASP A 97 -18.10 3.55 -3.50
N LEU A 98 -17.60 4.61 -2.86
CA LEU A 98 -17.76 4.84 -1.43
C LEU A 98 -19.14 5.44 -1.12
N PRO A 99 -19.72 5.13 0.06
CA PRO A 99 -20.95 5.77 0.50
C PRO A 99 -20.76 7.29 0.65
N ASP A 100 -21.82 8.04 0.38
CA ASP A 100 -21.80 9.48 0.62
C ASP A 100 -22.00 9.76 2.12
N PHE A 101 -20.91 9.98 2.81
CA PHE A 101 -20.89 10.25 4.25
C PHE A 101 -21.56 11.58 4.64
N ARG A 102 -21.85 12.46 3.70
CA ARG A 102 -22.56 13.72 3.93
C ARG A 102 -24.06 13.50 4.06
N LYS A 103 -24.56 12.41 3.53
CA LYS A 103 -25.98 12.00 3.63
C LYS A 103 -26.12 11.08 4.83
N ARG A 104 -26.51 11.65 5.94
CA ARG A 104 -26.85 10.91 7.15
C ARG A 104 -28.35 10.91 7.39
#